data_77c8b03167dbc123e0aa63db5c271fb1
#
_entry.id   77c8b03167dbc123e0aa63db5c271fb1
#
_cell.length_a   1.000
_cell.length_b   1.000
_cell.length_c   1.000
_cell.angle_alpha   90.00
_cell.angle_beta   90.00
_cell.angle_gamma   90.00
#
_symmetry.space_group_name_H-M   'P 1'
#
loop_
_entity.id
_entity.type
_entity.pdbx_description
1 polymer ?
#
loop_
_entity_poly.entity_id
_entity_poly.type
_entity_poly.pdbx_seq_one_letter_code
_entity_poly.pdbx_strand_id
1 'polypeptide(L)'
;MREGYYTERPTLAFRSLAPLALGGGHRAHYPVLSEILMSSAAFDGTRRVPPAVNEPVRSYAPNSPERRSLQQRLAAMAAEQVEIPIVIGGRRIHTGDVGTVTMPCDHQHLLGTYHKATRANVEDAIAACTAAQVTWASWRWEDRAAVFLRAAELLTTTWRDTLLAATMLGQSKTVHQAEIDAACELIDFWRFNAQFAQELYGEQPQSDHTMWNQLDYRPLEGFVYAVTPFNFTAIAGNLPGAPALMGNTVLWKPGATAILSAWYIYLLLEEAGLPPGVINFVPGDAATISDVALNHRDLGGVHFTGSTGVFNSMWETIGRNMNNYRSYPRIVGETGGKDFIVVHPSADPQAVAVGIVRGAFEYQGQKCSAASRAYVPKSMWPDVKARCVAMMAEMKQGDVRDLGNFVGAVIDRKAFTRIKGYLDDAKQTATIVAGGECDDTTGWFVQPTIVETADPKHRMLCEEIFGPVVTAYVYDDDKWSETLDLVDRTSPYALTGAVFAQDRNAVREAHAKLRHAAGNFYVNDKCTGAVVGQQPFGGARGSGTNDKAGSKLNLLRWTSARTIKETFVPPHDYKYPFMG
;
A
#
# COMPACT_ATOMS: atom_id res chain seq x y z
N MET A 1 6.59 -36.22 25.75
CA MET A 1 7.91 -36.87 25.83
C MET A 1 8.49 -36.92 24.41
N ARG A 2 9.41 -36.03 24.10
CA ARG A 2 10.59 -36.19 23.25
C ARG A 2 11.40 -34.90 23.40
N GLU A 3 12.45 -35.07 24.24
CA GLU A 3 13.47 -34.09 24.51
C GLU A 3 14.44 -33.92 23.36
N GLY A 4 14.85 -32.72 23.12
CA GLY A 4 16.14 -32.13 23.06
C GLY A 4 17.20 -32.70 22.11
N TYR A 5 17.74 -31.81 21.26
CA TYR A 5 19.17 -31.76 20.94
C TYR A 5 19.49 -30.38 20.38
N TYR A 6 19.98 -29.50 21.25
CA TYR A 6 20.82 -28.37 20.84
C TYR A 6 22.27 -28.83 20.98
N THR A 7 23.00 -28.91 19.89
CA THR A 7 24.46 -29.05 19.92
C THR A 7 25.09 -27.81 19.31
N GLU A 8 26.11 -27.31 20.01
CA GLU A 8 26.90 -26.13 19.73
C GLU A 8 27.55 -26.13 18.34
N ARG A 9 27.62 -24.94 17.73
CA ARG A 9 28.32 -24.72 16.44
C ARG A 9 29.82 -24.62 16.65
N PRO A 10 30.66 -25.31 15.85
CA PRO A 10 32.11 -25.02 15.81
C PRO A 10 32.38 -23.82 14.90
N THR A 11 33.15 -22.87 15.43
CA THR A 11 33.72 -21.73 14.74
C THR A 11 34.78 -22.22 13.76
N LEU A 12 34.52 -22.07 12.45
CA LEU A 12 35.53 -22.33 11.41
C LEU A 12 36.40 -21.08 11.21
N ALA A 13 37.64 -21.18 11.65
CA ALA A 13 38.67 -20.20 11.39
C ALA A 13 39.20 -20.33 9.95
N PHE A 14 39.07 -19.29 9.14
CA PHE A 14 39.72 -19.21 7.83
C PHE A 14 41.23 -18.98 8.01
N ARG A 15 42.03 -19.97 7.62
CA ARG A 15 43.48 -19.81 7.42
C ARG A 15 43.71 -19.16 6.06
N SER A 16 44.44 -18.05 6.06
CA SER A 16 44.97 -17.38 4.87
C SER A 16 46.01 -18.28 4.21
N LEU A 17 45.85 -18.59 2.93
CA LEU A 17 46.91 -19.14 2.08
C LEU A 17 47.59 -17.98 1.33
N ALA A 18 48.89 -17.83 1.56
CA ALA A 18 49.77 -16.90 0.85
C ALA A 18 50.00 -17.35 -0.62
N PRO A 19 50.21 -16.43 -1.56
CA PRO A 19 50.39 -16.79 -2.96
C PRO A 19 51.83 -17.26 -3.24
N LEU A 20 51.94 -18.43 -3.89
CA LEU A 20 53.17 -18.91 -4.52
C LEU A 20 53.42 -18.15 -5.84
N ALA A 21 54.53 -17.46 -5.93
CA ALA A 21 55.00 -16.83 -7.16
C ALA A 21 55.58 -17.90 -8.11
N LEU A 22 55.03 -18.01 -9.31
CA LEU A 22 55.67 -18.65 -10.44
C LEU A 22 55.64 -17.71 -11.66
N GLY A 23 56.79 -17.61 -12.30
CA GLY A 23 57.13 -16.65 -13.33
C GLY A 23 56.50 -16.89 -14.70
N GLY A 24 56.55 -15.83 -15.43
CA GLY A 24 56.52 -15.48 -16.83
C GLY A 24 55.85 -16.41 -17.86
N GLY A 25 54.90 -15.84 -18.63
CA GLY A 25 54.52 -16.41 -19.92
C GLY A 25 53.05 -16.20 -20.28
N HIS A 26 52.77 -15.35 -21.24
CA HIS A 26 51.53 -15.17 -22.04
C HIS A 26 50.22 -15.07 -21.29
N ARG A 27 49.76 -13.83 -21.09
CA ARG A 27 48.38 -13.54 -20.68
C ARG A 27 47.43 -13.85 -21.84
N ALA A 28 46.78 -15.01 -21.80
CA ALA A 28 45.51 -15.21 -22.44
C ALA A 28 44.46 -14.55 -21.55
N HIS A 29 43.78 -13.52 -22.04
CA HIS A 29 42.59 -12.97 -21.41
C HIS A 29 41.46 -14.05 -21.48
N TYR A 30 41.30 -14.80 -20.40
CA TYR A 30 40.04 -15.52 -20.16
C TYR A 30 39.11 -14.54 -19.46
N PRO A 31 37.91 -14.21 -20.02
CA PRO A 31 36.94 -13.43 -19.30
C PRO A 31 36.48 -14.22 -18.06
N VAL A 32 36.23 -13.48 -17.02
CA VAL A 32 35.83 -13.92 -15.69
C VAL A 32 34.62 -14.87 -15.78
N LEU A 33 34.88 -16.17 -15.81
CA LEU A 33 33.87 -17.25 -15.76
C LEU A 33 33.27 -17.43 -14.35
N SER A 34 33.78 -16.67 -13.34
CA SER A 34 33.33 -16.86 -11.94
C SER A 34 32.00 -16.19 -11.60
N GLU A 35 31.55 -15.18 -12.37
CA GLU A 35 30.26 -14.51 -12.11
C GLU A 35 29.06 -15.14 -12.83
N ILE A 36 29.29 -15.94 -13.86
CA ILE A 36 28.22 -16.63 -14.61
C ILE A 36 27.78 -17.91 -13.89
N LEU A 37 28.57 -18.46 -13.00
CA LEU A 37 28.29 -19.75 -12.34
C LEU A 37 27.36 -19.67 -11.12
N MET A 38 26.97 -18.49 -10.65
CA MET A 38 26.04 -18.35 -9.53
C MET A 38 24.55 -18.37 -9.94
N SER A 39 24.23 -18.30 -11.24
CA SER A 39 22.85 -18.28 -11.72
C SER A 39 22.29 -19.62 -12.18
N SER A 40 23.08 -20.70 -12.15
CA SER A 40 22.66 -22.00 -12.66
C SER A 40 22.86 -23.16 -11.68
N ALA A 41 22.38 -23.01 -10.45
CA ALA A 41 21.95 -24.21 -9.76
C ALA A 41 20.75 -24.74 -10.55
N ALA A 42 21.00 -25.65 -11.48
CA ALA A 42 19.98 -26.28 -12.28
C ALA A 42 19.08 -27.09 -11.34
N PHE A 43 17.98 -26.48 -10.94
CA PHE A 43 16.90 -27.22 -10.31
C PHE A 43 15.90 -27.58 -11.41
N ASP A 44 15.87 -28.83 -11.76
CA ASP A 44 14.87 -29.36 -12.67
C ASP A 44 13.57 -29.62 -11.90
N GLY A 45 12.48 -29.10 -12.41
CA GLY A 45 11.15 -29.25 -11.82
C GLY A 45 10.35 -27.96 -11.79
N THR A 46 9.04 -28.08 -11.87
CA THR A 46 8.10 -26.94 -11.71
C THR A 46 7.90 -26.67 -10.23
N ARG A 47 8.44 -25.57 -9.74
CA ARG A 47 8.31 -25.17 -8.34
C ARG A 47 6.96 -24.53 -8.09
N ARG A 48 6.49 -24.67 -6.85
CA ARG A 48 5.29 -24.02 -6.36
C ARG A 48 5.61 -23.36 -5.03
N VAL A 49 5.17 -22.10 -4.86
CA VAL A 49 5.21 -21.45 -3.55
C VAL A 49 4.19 -22.09 -2.62
N PRO A 50 4.37 -21.98 -1.30
CA PRO A 50 3.34 -22.37 -0.35
C PRO A 50 2.01 -21.66 -0.68
N PRO A 51 0.84 -22.36 -0.59
CA PRO A 51 -0.45 -21.71 -0.79
C PRO A 51 -0.61 -20.50 0.15
N ALA A 52 -1.00 -19.36 -0.41
CA ALA A 52 -1.20 -18.17 0.39
C ALA A 52 -2.46 -18.32 1.25
N VAL A 53 -2.34 -17.96 2.52
CA VAL A 53 -3.42 -17.94 3.51
C VAL A 53 -3.35 -16.61 4.23
N ASN A 54 -4.52 -15.97 4.42
CA ASN A 54 -4.60 -14.72 5.15
C ASN A 54 -4.09 -14.88 6.59
N GLU A 55 -3.32 -13.90 7.05
CA GLU A 55 -2.79 -13.86 8.40
C GLU A 55 -3.91 -13.67 9.42
N PRO A 56 -3.99 -14.50 10.47
CA PRO A 56 -4.99 -14.35 11.50
C PRO A 56 -4.83 -13.03 12.27
N VAL A 57 -5.92 -12.29 12.41
CA VAL A 57 -5.96 -11.05 13.20
C VAL A 57 -5.88 -11.38 14.69
N ARG A 58 -4.89 -10.83 15.39
CA ARG A 58 -4.75 -10.98 16.85
C ARG A 58 -5.70 -10.03 17.56
N SER A 59 -6.25 -10.49 18.68
CA SER A 59 -7.30 -9.75 19.38
C SER A 59 -6.79 -8.68 20.33
N TYR A 60 -5.55 -8.85 20.85
CA TYR A 60 -4.98 -8.02 21.92
C TYR A 60 -5.93 -7.86 23.12
N ALA A 61 -6.68 -8.91 23.42
CA ALA A 61 -7.63 -8.94 24.53
C ALA A 61 -6.97 -8.60 25.87
N PRO A 62 -7.69 -8.06 26.86
CA PRO A 62 -7.16 -7.81 28.18
C PRO A 62 -6.44 -9.05 28.75
N ASN A 63 -5.23 -8.85 29.30
CA ASN A 63 -4.37 -9.89 29.87
C ASN A 63 -3.80 -10.93 28.90
N SER A 64 -3.96 -10.76 27.57
CA SER A 64 -3.34 -11.66 26.61
C SER A 64 -1.83 -11.47 26.52
N PRO A 65 -1.05 -12.51 26.14
CA PRO A 65 0.39 -12.40 25.98
C PRO A 65 0.80 -11.38 24.92
N GLU A 66 0.11 -11.37 23.75
CA GLU A 66 0.36 -10.45 22.66
C GLU A 66 0.12 -8.99 23.06
N ARG A 67 -0.90 -8.71 23.90
CA ARG A 67 -1.13 -7.37 24.44
C ARG A 67 0.03 -6.90 25.32
N ARG A 68 0.53 -7.76 26.21
CA ARG A 68 1.67 -7.42 27.10
C ARG A 68 2.94 -7.18 26.30
N SER A 69 3.23 -8.04 25.32
CA SER A 69 4.39 -7.92 24.45
C SER A 69 4.38 -6.60 23.66
N LEU A 70 3.24 -6.29 23.02
CA LEU A 70 3.08 -5.03 22.31
C LEU A 70 3.20 -3.79 23.22
N GLN A 71 2.60 -3.83 24.43
CA GLN A 71 2.72 -2.72 25.38
C GLN A 71 4.17 -2.47 25.82
N GLN A 72 4.96 -3.54 26.03
CA GLN A 72 6.38 -3.42 26.32
C GLN A 72 7.14 -2.79 25.15
N ARG A 73 6.85 -3.21 23.91
CA ARG A 73 7.51 -2.65 22.72
C ARG A 73 7.11 -1.18 22.48
N LEU A 74 5.84 -0.84 22.70
CA LEU A 74 5.35 0.55 22.62
C LEU A 74 6.10 1.45 23.62
N ALA A 75 6.23 1.01 24.87
CA ALA A 75 6.94 1.77 25.91
C ALA A 75 8.43 1.95 25.57
N ALA A 76 9.09 0.89 25.10
CA ALA A 76 10.49 0.94 24.70
C ALA A 76 10.69 1.89 23.50
N MET A 77 9.89 1.74 22.45
CA MET A 77 10.02 2.57 21.24
C MET A 77 9.68 4.04 21.49
N ALA A 78 8.72 4.32 22.38
CA ALA A 78 8.40 5.70 22.76
C ALA A 78 9.54 6.37 23.57
N ALA A 79 10.37 5.60 24.25
CA ALA A 79 11.53 6.11 25.00
C ALA A 79 12.80 6.24 24.13
N GLU A 80 12.81 5.68 22.92
CA GLU A 80 13.92 5.73 21.98
C GLU A 80 13.79 6.94 21.03
N GLN A 81 14.92 7.42 20.51
CA GLN A 81 14.95 8.35 19.38
C GLN A 81 15.78 7.73 18.26
N VAL A 82 15.15 7.53 17.11
CA VAL A 82 15.77 6.86 15.97
C VAL A 82 16.29 7.90 14.98
N GLU A 83 17.55 7.76 14.55
CA GLU A 83 18.10 8.50 13.42
C GLU A 83 17.95 7.67 12.14
N ILE A 84 17.13 8.14 11.20
CA ILE A 84 16.77 7.41 9.97
C ILE A 84 17.61 7.95 8.81
N PRO A 85 18.57 7.15 8.26
CA PRO A 85 19.38 7.53 7.11
C PRO A 85 18.62 7.40 5.79
N ILE A 86 19.17 7.97 4.74
CA ILE A 86 18.90 7.58 3.36
C ILE A 86 19.65 6.27 3.11
N VAL A 87 19.08 5.33 2.34
CA VAL A 87 19.80 4.12 1.97
C VAL A 87 19.88 3.98 0.44
N ILE A 88 21.11 3.97 -0.07
CA ILE A 88 21.43 3.89 -1.50
C ILE A 88 22.43 2.77 -1.73
N GLY A 89 22.05 1.76 -2.50
CA GLY A 89 22.92 0.61 -2.75
C GLY A 89 23.36 -0.10 -1.47
N GLY A 90 22.51 -0.12 -0.43
CA GLY A 90 22.80 -0.66 0.91
C GLY A 90 23.65 0.26 1.80
N ARG A 91 24.14 1.39 1.29
CA ARG A 91 24.92 2.35 2.10
C ARG A 91 24.00 3.33 2.80
N ARG A 92 24.20 3.53 4.10
CA ARG A 92 23.49 4.52 4.91
C ARG A 92 24.16 5.90 4.77
N ILE A 93 23.37 6.91 4.40
CA ILE A 93 23.84 8.27 4.09
C ILE A 93 23.16 9.25 5.02
N HIS A 94 23.97 10.08 5.67
CA HIS A 94 23.59 11.13 6.60
C HIS A 94 23.94 12.49 5.98
N THR A 95 22.91 13.26 5.56
CA THR A 95 23.12 14.55 4.87
C THR A 95 23.28 15.74 5.83
N GLY A 96 22.84 15.58 7.08
CA GLY A 96 22.76 16.69 8.04
C GLY A 96 21.52 17.57 7.89
N ASP A 97 20.85 17.61 6.74
CA ASP A 97 19.49 18.20 6.61
C ASP A 97 18.47 17.17 7.08
N VAL A 98 17.86 17.42 8.23
CA VAL A 98 16.97 16.47 8.89
C VAL A 98 15.53 16.98 9.02
N GLY A 99 14.60 16.04 8.98
CA GLY A 99 13.22 16.24 9.40
C GLY A 99 12.97 15.53 10.73
N THR A 100 11.92 15.91 11.43
CA THR A 100 11.51 15.31 12.71
C THR A 100 10.38 14.31 12.54
N VAL A 101 10.35 13.32 13.41
CA VAL A 101 9.29 12.32 13.55
C VAL A 101 8.68 12.49 14.93
N THR A 102 7.44 12.96 15.00
CA THR A 102 6.72 13.18 16.25
C THR A 102 5.48 12.32 16.36
N MET A 103 4.98 12.09 17.57
CA MET A 103 3.71 11.40 17.78
C MET A 103 2.55 12.33 17.44
N PRO A 104 1.56 11.92 16.61
CA PRO A 104 0.38 12.75 16.38
C PRO A 104 -0.47 13.00 17.64
N CYS A 105 -0.50 12.03 18.57
CA CYS A 105 -1.24 12.16 19.84
C CYS A 105 -0.53 13.04 20.88
N ASP A 106 0.77 13.26 20.69
CA ASP A 106 1.62 14.14 21.52
C ASP A 106 2.67 14.76 20.63
N HIS A 107 2.32 15.86 19.98
CA HIS A 107 3.17 16.48 18.96
C HIS A 107 4.46 17.12 19.48
N GLN A 108 4.66 17.15 20.82
CA GLN A 108 5.93 17.51 21.43
C GLN A 108 6.85 16.29 21.62
N HIS A 109 6.32 15.06 21.54
CA HIS A 109 7.07 13.85 21.74
C HIS A 109 7.82 13.46 20.48
N LEU A 110 9.16 13.55 20.51
CA LEU A 110 10.04 13.22 19.40
C LEU A 110 10.37 11.71 19.41
N LEU A 111 10.03 11.02 18.32
CA LEU A 111 10.36 9.62 18.07
C LEU A 111 11.68 9.45 17.31
N GLY A 112 12.14 10.49 16.64
CA GLY A 112 13.38 10.44 15.89
C GLY A 112 13.53 11.55 14.85
N THR A 113 14.58 11.43 14.06
CA THR A 113 14.89 12.30 12.93
C THR A 113 15.16 11.47 11.68
N TYR A 114 14.99 12.08 10.50
CA TYR A 114 15.34 11.43 9.24
C TYR A 114 16.11 12.39 8.33
N HIS A 115 17.13 11.87 7.62
CA HIS A 115 17.91 12.64 6.66
C HIS A 115 17.15 12.83 5.36
N LYS A 116 17.17 14.06 4.83
CA LYS A 116 16.51 14.40 3.56
C LYS A 116 17.49 14.27 2.40
N ALA A 117 17.02 13.61 1.35
CA ALA A 117 17.81 13.43 0.14
C ALA A 117 17.97 14.73 -0.66
N THR A 118 19.16 14.98 -1.12
CA THR A 118 19.49 16.01 -2.11
C THR A 118 19.22 15.48 -3.53
N ARG A 119 19.23 16.36 -4.54
CA ARG A 119 19.16 15.96 -5.96
C ARG A 119 20.24 14.93 -6.31
N ALA A 120 21.47 15.13 -5.88
CA ALA A 120 22.58 14.19 -6.13
C ALA A 120 22.33 12.81 -5.49
N ASN A 121 21.76 12.75 -4.29
CA ASN A 121 21.39 11.47 -3.67
C ASN A 121 20.31 10.72 -4.49
N VAL A 122 19.38 11.43 -5.11
CA VAL A 122 18.35 10.80 -5.96
C VAL A 122 19.00 10.24 -7.23
N GLU A 123 19.90 10.98 -7.86
CA GLU A 123 20.68 10.53 -9.02
C GLU A 123 21.53 9.30 -8.68
N ASP A 124 22.24 9.30 -7.54
CA ASP A 124 22.98 8.15 -7.02
C ASP A 124 22.06 6.93 -6.76
N ALA A 125 20.86 7.15 -6.25
CA ALA A 125 19.91 6.08 -5.99
C ALA A 125 19.39 5.46 -7.31
N ILE A 126 19.16 6.27 -8.35
CA ILE A 126 18.80 5.77 -9.68
C ILE A 126 19.95 4.97 -10.28
N ALA A 127 21.20 5.45 -10.14
CA ALA A 127 22.37 4.70 -10.58
C ALA A 127 22.51 3.36 -9.85
N ALA A 128 22.25 3.34 -8.53
CA ALA A 128 22.23 2.11 -7.74
C ALA A 128 21.12 1.15 -8.18
N CYS A 129 19.91 1.65 -8.51
CA CYS A 129 18.84 0.87 -9.12
C CYS A 129 19.31 0.20 -10.41
N THR A 130 19.90 0.96 -11.31
CA THR A 130 20.38 0.47 -12.62
C THR A 130 21.44 -0.62 -12.45
N ALA A 131 22.40 -0.42 -11.54
CA ALA A 131 23.44 -1.40 -11.25
C ALA A 131 22.87 -2.71 -10.65
N ALA A 132 21.98 -2.59 -9.68
CA ALA A 132 21.38 -3.76 -9.02
C ALA A 132 20.44 -4.55 -9.95
N GLN A 133 19.79 -3.88 -10.92
CA GLN A 133 18.84 -4.51 -11.83
C GLN A 133 19.46 -5.65 -12.62
N VAL A 134 20.71 -5.52 -13.06
CA VAL A 134 21.41 -6.54 -13.86
C VAL A 134 21.43 -7.89 -13.12
N THR A 135 21.77 -7.87 -11.84
CA THR A 135 21.81 -9.09 -11.01
C THR A 135 20.40 -9.52 -10.58
N TRP A 136 19.59 -8.58 -10.07
CA TRP A 136 18.26 -8.92 -9.53
C TRP A 136 17.32 -9.48 -10.58
N ALA A 137 17.33 -8.92 -11.79
CA ALA A 137 16.52 -9.41 -12.90
C ALA A 137 16.94 -10.81 -13.40
N SER A 138 18.22 -11.18 -13.17
CA SER A 138 18.72 -12.52 -13.52
C SER A 138 18.39 -13.60 -12.49
N TRP A 139 17.99 -13.21 -11.27
CA TRP A 139 17.54 -14.18 -10.28
C TRP A 139 16.29 -14.91 -10.77
N ARG A 140 16.18 -16.18 -10.45
CA ARG A 140 14.95 -16.93 -10.68
C ARG A 140 13.82 -16.28 -9.88
N TRP A 141 12.61 -16.32 -10.44
CA TRP A 141 11.44 -15.73 -9.76
C TRP A 141 11.18 -16.35 -8.38
N GLU A 142 11.47 -17.65 -8.22
CA GLU A 142 11.30 -18.34 -6.94
C GLU A 142 12.27 -17.83 -5.86
N ASP A 143 13.49 -17.47 -6.24
CA ASP A 143 14.48 -16.94 -5.30
C ASP A 143 14.10 -15.51 -4.87
N ARG A 144 13.53 -14.72 -5.80
CA ARG A 144 12.93 -13.42 -5.46
C ARG A 144 11.72 -13.59 -4.55
N ALA A 145 10.82 -14.53 -4.84
CA ALA A 145 9.67 -14.85 -4.00
C ALA A 145 10.07 -15.30 -2.59
N ALA A 146 11.15 -16.07 -2.47
CA ALA A 146 11.66 -16.55 -1.18
C ALA A 146 12.04 -15.41 -0.23
N VAL A 147 12.57 -14.28 -0.75
CA VAL A 147 12.88 -13.08 0.07
C VAL A 147 11.59 -12.52 0.68
N PHE A 148 10.52 -12.35 -0.10
CA PHE A 148 9.26 -11.80 0.38
C PHE A 148 8.49 -12.77 1.28
N LEU A 149 8.54 -14.07 1.01
CA LEU A 149 7.97 -15.09 1.90
C LEU A 149 8.70 -15.12 3.24
N ARG A 150 10.04 -14.97 3.25
CA ARG A 150 10.80 -14.82 4.50
C ARG A 150 10.45 -13.53 5.24
N ALA A 151 10.28 -12.42 4.52
CA ALA A 151 9.81 -11.16 5.12
C ALA A 151 8.44 -11.32 5.78
N ALA A 152 7.51 -12.02 5.12
CA ALA A 152 6.20 -12.33 5.69
C ALA A 152 6.33 -13.14 7.00
N GLU A 153 7.20 -14.17 7.04
CA GLU A 153 7.40 -14.99 8.25
C GLU A 153 8.08 -14.21 9.38
N LEU A 154 9.06 -13.37 9.08
CA LEU A 154 9.67 -12.48 10.06
C LEU A 154 8.63 -11.52 10.66
N LEU A 155 7.74 -10.98 9.83
CA LEU A 155 6.66 -10.10 10.30
C LEU A 155 5.59 -10.84 11.11
N THR A 156 5.29 -12.08 10.77
CA THR A 156 4.38 -12.93 11.56
C THR A 156 4.91 -13.17 12.98
N THR A 157 6.23 -13.20 13.15
CA THR A 157 6.91 -13.60 14.39
C THR A 157 7.63 -12.45 15.09
N THR A 158 8.90 -12.24 14.75
CA THR A 158 9.83 -11.38 15.51
C THR A 158 9.63 -9.88 15.27
N TRP A 159 9.12 -9.48 14.14
CA TRP A 159 8.97 -8.07 13.75
C TRP A 159 7.57 -7.48 14.02
N ARG A 160 6.59 -8.31 14.36
CA ARG A 160 5.19 -7.89 14.50
C ARG A 160 5.03 -6.72 15.47
N ASP A 161 5.43 -6.90 16.70
CA ASP A 161 5.29 -5.86 17.73
C ASP A 161 6.07 -4.58 17.39
N THR A 162 7.22 -4.72 16.73
CA THR A 162 8.02 -3.57 16.32
C THR A 162 7.32 -2.75 15.23
N LEU A 163 6.77 -3.41 14.21
CA LEU A 163 6.09 -2.70 13.13
C LEU A 163 4.73 -2.14 13.57
N LEU A 164 4.01 -2.86 14.45
CA LEU A 164 2.80 -2.34 15.08
C LEU A 164 3.11 -1.10 15.91
N ALA A 165 4.11 -1.16 16.80
CA ALA A 165 4.49 -0.03 17.64
C ALA A 165 4.87 1.21 16.81
N ALA A 166 5.67 1.03 15.75
CA ALA A 166 6.04 2.12 14.84
C ALA A 166 4.82 2.74 14.14
N THR A 167 3.86 1.91 13.73
CA THR A 167 2.61 2.35 13.09
C THR A 167 1.68 3.05 14.09
N MET A 168 1.55 2.52 15.30
CA MET A 168 0.72 3.14 16.35
C MET A 168 1.27 4.50 16.75
N LEU A 169 2.55 4.58 17.10
CA LEU A 169 3.18 5.81 17.58
C LEU A 169 3.32 6.86 16.47
N GLY A 170 3.83 6.47 15.30
CA GLY A 170 4.14 7.41 14.21
C GLY A 170 2.93 7.84 13.39
N GLN A 171 1.86 7.04 13.32
CA GLN A 171 0.69 7.30 12.48
C GLN A 171 -0.62 7.43 13.29
N SER A 172 -0.56 7.31 14.63
CA SER A 172 -1.75 7.39 15.50
C SER A 172 -2.82 6.35 15.19
N LYS A 173 -2.40 5.13 14.81
CA LYS A 173 -3.31 3.98 14.65
C LYS A 173 -3.57 3.32 15.99
N THR A 174 -4.84 3.00 16.27
CA THR A 174 -5.18 2.13 17.40
C THR A 174 -4.68 0.70 17.13
N VAL A 175 -4.58 -0.12 18.17
CA VAL A 175 -3.99 -1.47 18.06
C VAL A 175 -4.65 -2.31 16.97
N HIS A 176 -6.00 -2.31 16.88
CA HIS A 176 -6.70 -3.08 15.86
C HIS A 176 -6.39 -2.57 14.44
N GLN A 177 -6.34 -1.24 14.26
CA GLN A 177 -6.03 -0.65 12.96
C GLN A 177 -4.58 -0.86 12.55
N ALA A 178 -3.63 -0.89 13.50
CA ALA A 178 -2.24 -1.25 13.23
C ALA A 178 -2.10 -2.74 12.90
N GLU A 179 -2.81 -3.61 13.63
CA GLU A 179 -2.78 -5.06 13.42
C GLU A 179 -3.27 -5.45 12.03
N ILE A 180 -4.43 -4.95 11.60
CA ILE A 180 -4.98 -5.29 10.28
C ILE A 180 -4.16 -4.71 9.13
N ASP A 181 -3.55 -3.53 9.31
CA ASP A 181 -2.72 -2.86 8.30
C ASP A 181 -1.26 -3.38 8.35
N ALA A 182 -0.53 -3.00 9.40
CA ALA A 182 0.92 -3.18 9.43
C ALA A 182 1.36 -4.64 9.52
N ALA A 183 0.54 -5.52 10.11
CA ALA A 183 0.85 -6.95 10.16
C ALA A 183 0.05 -7.71 9.10
N CYS A 184 -1.26 -7.91 9.30
CA CYS A 184 -2.04 -8.83 8.48
C CYS A 184 -2.00 -8.50 6.98
N GLU A 185 -2.32 -7.27 6.61
CA GLU A 185 -2.37 -6.86 5.21
C GLU A 185 -0.99 -6.91 4.53
N LEU A 186 0.08 -6.50 5.22
CA LEU A 186 1.42 -6.54 4.65
C LEU A 186 1.94 -7.97 4.47
N ILE A 187 1.71 -8.85 5.46
CA ILE A 187 2.03 -10.29 5.37
C ILE A 187 1.27 -10.90 4.19
N ASP A 188 -0.02 -10.58 4.08
CA ASP A 188 -0.88 -11.09 3.02
C ASP A 188 -0.42 -10.59 1.64
N PHE A 189 -0.05 -9.32 1.49
CA PHE A 189 0.53 -8.84 0.24
C PHE A 189 1.74 -9.66 -0.18
N TRP A 190 2.69 -9.95 0.71
CA TRP A 190 3.88 -10.70 0.36
C TRP A 190 3.59 -12.18 0.04
N ARG A 191 2.69 -12.81 0.79
CA ARG A 191 2.28 -14.21 0.52
C ARG A 191 1.49 -14.34 -0.78
N PHE A 192 0.45 -13.52 -0.94
CA PHE A 192 -0.42 -13.61 -2.12
C PHE A 192 0.26 -13.12 -3.38
N ASN A 193 1.08 -12.07 -3.33
CA ASN A 193 1.84 -11.64 -4.50
C ASN A 193 2.82 -12.73 -4.98
N ALA A 194 3.46 -13.48 -4.09
CA ALA A 194 4.29 -14.63 -4.48
C ALA A 194 3.47 -15.70 -5.22
N GLN A 195 2.27 -16.02 -4.74
CA GLN A 195 1.36 -16.94 -5.43
C GLN A 195 0.88 -16.39 -6.77
N PHE A 196 0.47 -15.12 -6.83
CA PHE A 196 0.03 -14.48 -8.07
C PHE A 196 1.16 -14.36 -9.11
N ALA A 197 2.41 -14.16 -8.68
CA ALA A 197 3.57 -14.19 -9.55
C ALA A 197 3.74 -15.59 -10.18
N GLN A 198 3.63 -16.67 -9.39
CA GLN A 198 3.65 -18.04 -9.90
C GLN A 198 2.54 -18.29 -10.93
N GLU A 199 1.31 -17.85 -10.64
CA GLU A 199 0.19 -18.00 -11.56
C GLU A 199 0.45 -17.24 -12.88
N LEU A 200 0.95 -16.01 -12.79
CA LEU A 200 1.26 -15.20 -13.96
C LEU A 200 2.35 -15.82 -14.83
N TYR A 201 3.46 -16.30 -14.22
CA TYR A 201 4.54 -16.97 -14.97
C TYR A 201 4.09 -18.31 -15.58
N GLY A 202 3.06 -18.93 -15.04
CA GLY A 202 2.44 -20.14 -15.60
C GLY A 202 1.55 -19.90 -16.82
N GLU A 203 1.14 -18.65 -17.09
CA GLU A 203 0.32 -18.31 -18.26
C GLU A 203 1.19 -18.27 -19.52
N GLN A 204 1.08 -19.33 -20.35
CA GLN A 204 1.89 -19.50 -21.55
C GLN A 204 1.01 -19.69 -22.80
N PRO A 205 1.48 -19.24 -23.99
CA PRO A 205 0.73 -19.40 -25.24
C PRO A 205 0.69 -20.85 -25.71
N GLN A 206 -0.22 -21.15 -26.62
CA GLN A 206 -0.30 -22.47 -27.23
C GLN A 206 0.90 -22.72 -28.13
N SER A 207 1.39 -23.95 -28.09
CA SER A 207 2.41 -24.50 -28.98
C SER A 207 1.85 -25.69 -29.76
N ASP A 208 2.48 -26.06 -30.87
CA ASP A 208 2.17 -27.29 -31.61
C ASP A 208 3.43 -28.13 -31.82
N HIS A 209 3.29 -29.25 -32.53
CA HIS A 209 4.41 -30.17 -32.75
C HIS A 209 5.51 -29.62 -33.69
N THR A 210 5.29 -28.49 -34.34
CA THR A 210 6.26 -27.84 -35.23
C THR A 210 6.98 -26.67 -34.59
N MET A 211 6.43 -26.13 -33.50
CA MET A 211 6.98 -24.93 -32.86
C MET A 211 6.71 -24.90 -31.37
N TRP A 212 7.61 -24.23 -30.65
CA TRP A 212 7.46 -23.92 -29.25
C TRP A 212 7.27 -22.41 -29.06
N ASN A 213 6.12 -22.01 -28.53
CA ASN A 213 5.80 -20.63 -28.21
C ASN A 213 5.91 -20.41 -26.70
N GLN A 214 6.54 -19.30 -26.30
CA GLN A 214 6.80 -18.96 -24.89
C GLN A 214 6.55 -17.49 -24.64
N LEU A 215 6.14 -17.14 -23.43
CA LEU A 215 6.16 -15.78 -22.89
C LEU A 215 7.25 -15.68 -21.82
N ASP A 216 8.15 -14.74 -22.02
CA ASP A 216 9.15 -14.32 -21.04
C ASP A 216 8.68 -13.01 -20.39
N TYR A 217 8.25 -13.08 -19.12
CA TYR A 217 7.77 -11.95 -18.34
C TYR A 217 8.96 -11.18 -17.74
N ARG A 218 9.63 -10.42 -18.60
CA ARG A 218 10.77 -9.60 -18.20
C ARG A 218 10.35 -8.49 -17.25
N PRO A 219 11.19 -8.05 -16.28
CA PRO A 219 11.02 -6.77 -15.61
C PRO A 219 11.01 -5.59 -16.60
N LEU A 220 10.56 -4.44 -16.17
CA LEU A 220 10.60 -3.22 -16.97
C LEU A 220 12.05 -2.80 -17.25
N GLU A 221 12.29 -2.14 -18.35
CA GLU A 221 13.60 -1.59 -18.69
C GLU A 221 13.78 -0.23 -18.02
N GLY A 222 14.42 -0.23 -16.83
CA GLY A 222 14.58 0.92 -15.97
C GLY A 222 14.09 0.68 -14.53
N PHE A 223 14.07 1.74 -13.73
CA PHE A 223 13.64 1.68 -12.33
C PHE A 223 12.15 2.03 -12.16
N VAL A 224 11.57 1.56 -11.06
CA VAL A 224 10.22 1.96 -10.64
C VAL A 224 10.33 3.02 -9.54
N TYR A 225 9.62 4.12 -9.70
CA TYR A 225 9.49 5.16 -8.69
C TYR A 225 8.28 4.86 -7.82
N ALA A 226 8.51 4.37 -6.59
CA ALA A 226 7.47 4.08 -5.62
C ALA A 226 7.28 5.25 -4.65
N VAL A 227 6.09 5.84 -4.62
CA VAL A 227 5.72 6.93 -3.70
C VAL A 227 4.61 6.44 -2.79
N THR A 228 4.92 6.31 -1.50
CA THR A 228 4.02 5.69 -0.54
C THR A 228 3.32 6.70 0.36
N PRO A 229 2.05 6.41 0.75
CA PRO A 229 1.25 7.31 1.55
C PRO A 229 1.66 7.27 3.03
N PHE A 230 0.99 8.11 3.84
CA PHE A 230 1.19 8.08 5.29
C PHE A 230 0.24 7.14 6.03
N ASN A 231 -0.89 6.80 5.43
CA ASN A 231 -2.02 6.23 6.15
C ASN A 231 -2.03 4.69 6.24
N PHE A 232 -1.27 3.99 5.39
CA PHE A 232 -1.17 2.53 5.42
C PHE A 232 0.26 2.04 5.34
N THR A 233 0.69 1.34 6.39
CA THR A 233 2.01 0.69 6.48
C THR A 233 2.12 -0.46 5.48
N ALA A 234 1.04 -1.23 5.28
CA ALA A 234 0.99 -2.29 4.27
C ALA A 234 1.23 -1.76 2.85
N ILE A 235 0.61 -0.63 2.50
CA ILE A 235 0.81 0.03 1.20
C ILE A 235 2.26 0.51 1.07
N ALA A 236 2.85 1.04 2.16
CA ALA A 236 4.25 1.46 2.16
C ALA A 236 5.22 0.30 1.88
N GLY A 237 4.89 -0.94 2.28
CA GLY A 237 5.66 -2.14 1.95
C GLY A 237 5.33 -2.74 0.59
N ASN A 238 4.06 -2.67 0.15
CA ASN A 238 3.61 -3.27 -1.11
C ASN A 238 4.03 -2.47 -2.35
N LEU A 239 3.99 -1.13 -2.30
CA LEU A 239 4.33 -0.32 -3.48
C LEU A 239 5.77 -0.54 -3.97
N PRO A 240 6.81 -0.58 -3.10
CA PRO A 240 8.14 -1.00 -3.53
C PRO A 240 8.25 -2.53 -3.71
N GLY A 241 7.52 -3.32 -2.91
CA GLY A 241 7.63 -4.78 -2.88
C GLY A 241 7.09 -5.48 -4.13
N ALA A 242 5.92 -5.08 -4.62
CA ALA A 242 5.29 -5.70 -5.79
C ALA A 242 6.17 -5.61 -7.06
N PRO A 243 6.68 -4.42 -7.47
CA PRO A 243 7.61 -4.35 -8.60
C PRO A 243 8.94 -5.07 -8.34
N ALA A 244 9.47 -5.04 -7.10
CA ALA A 244 10.71 -5.74 -6.77
C ALA A 244 10.55 -7.27 -6.91
N LEU A 245 9.45 -7.85 -6.45
CA LEU A 245 9.13 -9.26 -6.65
C LEU A 245 9.15 -9.66 -8.12
N MET A 246 8.66 -8.78 -9.01
CA MET A 246 8.65 -9.00 -10.47
C MET A 246 10.00 -8.74 -11.15
N GLY A 247 11.07 -8.50 -10.38
CA GLY A 247 12.44 -8.36 -10.86
C GLY A 247 12.88 -6.92 -11.16
N ASN A 248 12.06 -5.92 -10.83
CA ASN A 248 12.43 -4.52 -10.97
C ASN A 248 13.25 -4.02 -9.78
N THR A 249 13.95 -2.91 -9.97
CA THR A 249 14.57 -2.13 -8.90
C THR A 249 13.77 -0.87 -8.63
N VAL A 250 13.83 -0.39 -7.39
CA VAL A 250 12.89 0.61 -6.91
C VAL A 250 13.60 1.78 -6.23
N LEU A 251 13.26 2.99 -6.67
CA LEU A 251 13.48 4.23 -5.95
C LEU A 251 12.27 4.46 -5.05
N TRP A 252 12.40 4.25 -3.75
CA TRP A 252 11.29 4.37 -2.80
C TRP A 252 11.32 5.69 -2.04
N LYS A 253 10.32 6.53 -2.28
CA LYS A 253 10.07 7.76 -1.54
C LYS A 253 8.94 7.53 -0.52
N PRO A 254 9.25 7.33 0.78
CA PRO A 254 8.24 7.14 1.83
C PRO A 254 7.47 8.42 2.14
N GLY A 255 6.26 8.28 2.68
CA GLY A 255 5.51 9.39 3.27
C GLY A 255 6.26 9.98 4.47
N ALA A 256 6.47 11.30 4.50
CA ALA A 256 7.27 11.94 5.55
C ALA A 256 6.68 11.72 6.96
N THR A 257 5.36 11.71 7.11
CA THR A 257 4.67 11.50 8.39
C THR A 257 4.50 10.02 8.77
N ALA A 258 4.92 9.07 7.91
CA ALA A 258 4.93 7.62 8.18
C ALA A 258 6.33 7.02 8.03
N ILE A 259 7.35 7.86 8.15
CA ILE A 259 8.71 7.43 7.86
C ILE A 259 9.25 6.41 8.88
N LEU A 260 8.74 6.44 10.12
CA LEU A 260 9.17 5.52 11.15
C LEU A 260 8.79 4.07 10.79
N SER A 261 7.53 3.81 10.45
CA SER A 261 7.08 2.48 10.03
C SER A 261 7.74 2.05 8.71
N ALA A 262 7.92 2.98 7.76
CA ALA A 262 8.62 2.72 6.50
C ALA A 262 10.08 2.31 6.72
N TRP A 263 10.77 2.93 7.68
CA TRP A 263 12.12 2.54 8.08
C TRP A 263 12.19 1.12 8.60
N TYR A 264 11.28 0.73 9.48
CA TYR A 264 11.25 -0.64 9.99
C TYR A 264 10.86 -1.68 8.93
N ILE A 265 10.05 -1.33 7.93
CA ILE A 265 9.83 -2.18 6.76
C ILE A 265 11.13 -2.37 5.98
N TYR A 266 11.91 -1.29 5.75
CA TYR A 266 13.19 -1.39 5.06
C TYR A 266 14.15 -2.35 5.79
N LEU A 267 14.30 -2.19 7.11
CA LEU A 267 15.15 -3.06 7.94
C LEU A 267 14.68 -4.53 7.90
N LEU A 268 13.37 -4.77 7.94
CA LEU A 268 12.80 -6.11 7.85
C LEU A 268 13.12 -6.76 6.49
N LEU A 269 13.00 -6.01 5.40
CA LEU A 269 13.35 -6.52 4.05
C LEU A 269 14.85 -6.80 3.94
N GLU A 270 15.70 -5.98 4.54
CA GLU A 270 17.15 -6.20 4.62
C GLU A 270 17.46 -7.50 5.39
N GLU A 271 16.82 -7.73 6.54
CA GLU A 271 16.95 -8.99 7.32
C GLU A 271 16.39 -10.20 6.56
N ALA A 272 15.36 -10.01 5.77
CA ALA A 272 14.81 -11.06 4.90
C ALA A 272 15.76 -11.46 3.76
N GLY A 273 16.81 -10.69 3.51
CA GLY A 273 17.83 -10.96 2.51
C GLY A 273 17.60 -10.24 1.17
N LEU A 274 16.86 -9.15 1.17
CA LEU A 274 16.74 -8.30 -0.02
C LEU A 274 18.13 -7.73 -0.39
N PRO A 275 18.64 -7.96 -1.62
CA PRO A 275 19.97 -7.48 -1.99
C PRO A 275 20.07 -5.96 -2.01
N PRO A 276 21.24 -5.40 -1.67
CA PRO A 276 21.51 -3.96 -1.75
C PRO A 276 21.18 -3.37 -3.13
N GLY A 277 20.52 -2.22 -3.16
CA GLY A 277 20.18 -1.51 -4.39
C GLY A 277 18.90 -1.96 -5.08
N VAL A 278 18.30 -3.09 -4.70
CA VAL A 278 16.98 -3.53 -5.23
C VAL A 278 15.89 -2.55 -4.83
N ILE A 279 15.84 -2.16 -3.56
CA ILE A 279 15.00 -1.07 -3.07
C ILE A 279 15.92 -0.03 -2.42
N ASN A 280 15.88 1.20 -2.92
CA ASN A 280 16.63 2.32 -2.36
C ASN A 280 15.67 3.22 -1.59
N PHE A 281 15.94 3.41 -0.29
CA PHE A 281 15.09 4.17 0.63
C PHE A 281 15.52 5.63 0.64
N VAL A 282 14.69 6.52 0.05
CA VAL A 282 15.05 7.91 -0.24
C VAL A 282 14.00 8.86 0.35
N PRO A 283 14.05 9.13 1.67
CA PRO A 283 13.22 10.14 2.29
C PRO A 283 13.69 11.55 1.89
N GLY A 284 12.78 12.51 1.87
CA GLY A 284 13.12 13.89 1.56
C GLY A 284 11.97 14.69 0.97
N ASP A 285 12.32 15.86 0.41
CA ASP A 285 11.34 16.72 -0.25
C ASP A 285 10.75 16.06 -1.50
N ALA A 286 9.42 15.99 -1.52
CA ALA A 286 8.71 15.28 -2.59
C ALA A 286 8.89 15.94 -3.96
N ALA A 287 8.97 17.28 -4.01
CA ALA A 287 9.12 18.00 -5.28
C ALA A 287 10.50 17.74 -5.87
N THR A 288 11.56 17.82 -5.06
CA THR A 288 12.94 17.57 -5.48
C THR A 288 13.13 16.14 -6.00
N ILE A 289 12.63 15.14 -5.24
CA ILE A 289 12.78 13.73 -5.61
C ILE A 289 11.97 13.43 -6.89
N SER A 290 10.73 13.90 -6.96
CA SER A 290 9.87 13.67 -8.13
C SER A 290 10.39 14.36 -9.38
N ASP A 291 10.96 15.56 -9.26
CA ASP A 291 11.55 16.25 -10.42
C ASP A 291 12.69 15.44 -11.04
N VAL A 292 13.60 14.87 -10.24
CA VAL A 292 14.67 14.02 -10.75
C VAL A 292 14.11 12.71 -11.32
N ALA A 293 13.28 12.01 -10.55
CA ALA A 293 12.80 10.68 -10.91
C ALA A 293 11.92 10.69 -12.18
N LEU A 294 10.97 11.64 -12.25
CA LEU A 294 10.01 11.71 -13.37
C LEU A 294 10.63 12.24 -14.67
N ASN A 295 11.73 12.99 -14.59
CA ASN A 295 12.43 13.47 -15.79
C ASN A 295 13.57 12.53 -16.23
N HIS A 296 13.87 11.46 -15.45
CA HIS A 296 14.96 10.56 -15.78
C HIS A 296 14.61 9.65 -16.95
N ARG A 297 15.53 9.52 -17.89
CA ARG A 297 15.39 8.70 -19.11
C ARG A 297 15.00 7.24 -18.85
N ASP A 298 15.52 6.66 -17.78
CA ASP A 298 15.35 5.24 -17.43
C ASP A 298 14.19 5.01 -16.43
N LEU A 299 13.21 5.93 -16.37
CA LEU A 299 11.98 5.69 -15.63
C LEU A 299 11.17 4.57 -16.30
N GLY A 300 11.10 3.41 -15.67
CA GLY A 300 10.30 2.27 -16.13
C GLY A 300 8.84 2.33 -15.69
N GLY A 301 8.56 2.92 -14.53
CA GLY A 301 7.20 3.10 -14.04
C GLY A 301 7.10 3.89 -12.74
N VAL A 302 5.86 4.27 -12.42
CA VAL A 302 5.46 4.93 -11.17
C VAL A 302 4.44 4.06 -10.45
N HIS A 303 4.70 3.77 -9.16
CA HIS A 303 3.75 3.13 -8.25
C HIS A 303 3.40 4.10 -7.14
N PHE A 304 2.22 4.68 -7.21
CA PHE A 304 1.83 5.83 -6.41
C PHE A 304 0.59 5.54 -5.56
N THR A 305 0.62 5.99 -4.31
CA THR A 305 -0.59 6.20 -3.51
C THR A 305 -0.49 7.53 -2.78
N GLY A 306 -1.47 8.41 -2.98
CA GLY A 306 -1.47 9.74 -2.41
C GLY A 306 -2.59 10.62 -2.95
N SER A 307 -2.41 11.95 -2.95
CA SER A 307 -3.46 12.87 -3.41
C SER A 307 -3.63 12.88 -4.92
N THR A 308 -4.87 13.00 -5.38
CA THR A 308 -5.24 13.08 -6.81
C THR A 308 -4.51 14.21 -7.54
N GLY A 309 -4.34 15.38 -6.91
CA GLY A 309 -3.63 16.49 -7.52
C GLY A 309 -2.15 16.18 -7.81
N VAL A 310 -1.47 15.49 -6.89
CA VAL A 310 -0.08 15.06 -7.11
C VAL A 310 -0.01 14.02 -8.23
N PHE A 311 -0.92 13.06 -8.23
CA PHE A 311 -0.96 12.03 -9.28
C PHE A 311 -1.19 12.63 -10.67
N ASN A 312 -2.12 13.58 -10.78
CA ASN A 312 -2.36 14.29 -12.05
C ASN A 312 -1.11 15.05 -12.53
N SER A 313 -0.36 15.67 -11.63
CA SER A 313 0.89 16.35 -12.00
C SER A 313 1.99 15.38 -12.45
N MET A 314 2.02 14.15 -11.91
CA MET A 314 2.92 13.08 -12.40
C MET A 314 2.55 12.65 -13.83
N TRP A 315 1.27 12.44 -14.11
CA TRP A 315 0.77 12.15 -15.46
C TRP A 315 1.17 13.24 -16.47
N GLU A 316 0.96 14.51 -16.07
CA GLU A 316 1.31 15.65 -16.91
C GLU A 316 2.82 15.71 -17.19
N THR A 317 3.65 15.51 -16.16
CA THR A 317 5.12 15.49 -16.30
C THR A 317 5.56 14.38 -17.23
N ILE A 318 5.06 13.16 -17.02
CA ILE A 318 5.38 12.02 -17.88
C ILE A 318 4.92 12.26 -19.32
N GLY A 319 3.71 12.79 -19.52
CA GLY A 319 3.19 13.12 -20.85
C GLY A 319 4.05 14.13 -21.61
N ARG A 320 4.55 15.15 -20.92
CA ARG A 320 5.47 16.15 -21.51
C ARG A 320 6.84 15.57 -21.89
N ASN A 321 7.31 14.57 -21.13
CA ASN A 321 8.64 13.98 -21.32
C ASN A 321 8.64 12.70 -22.16
N MET A 322 7.56 12.37 -22.85
CA MET A 322 7.37 11.08 -23.52
C MET A 322 8.53 10.70 -24.48
N ASN A 323 9.09 11.67 -25.19
CA ASN A 323 10.19 11.45 -26.13
C ASN A 323 11.56 11.24 -25.47
N ASN A 324 11.69 11.50 -24.17
CA ASN A 324 12.94 11.34 -23.42
C ASN A 324 13.11 9.93 -22.85
N TYR A 325 12.03 9.21 -22.59
CA TYR A 325 12.09 7.90 -21.95
C TYR A 325 12.60 6.81 -22.88
N ARG A 326 13.34 5.85 -22.32
CA ARG A 326 13.80 4.64 -23.03
C ARG A 326 12.63 3.76 -23.46
N SER A 327 11.63 3.62 -22.60
CA SER A 327 10.37 2.92 -22.88
C SER A 327 9.21 3.68 -22.24
N TYR A 328 7.98 3.42 -22.67
CA TYR A 328 6.80 4.05 -22.06
C TYR A 328 6.65 3.66 -20.60
N PRO A 329 6.76 4.59 -19.63
CA PRO A 329 6.63 4.26 -18.21
C PRO A 329 5.24 3.69 -17.90
N ARG A 330 5.20 2.68 -17.02
CA ARG A 330 3.94 2.21 -16.43
C ARG A 330 3.50 3.20 -15.37
N ILE A 331 2.23 3.59 -15.37
CA ILE A 331 1.69 4.48 -14.36
C ILE A 331 0.59 3.71 -13.64
N VAL A 332 0.81 3.44 -12.35
CA VAL A 332 -0.12 2.76 -11.46
C VAL A 332 -0.33 3.64 -10.25
N GLY A 333 -1.57 4.02 -9.98
CA GLY A 333 -1.86 4.90 -8.87
C GLY A 333 -3.22 4.68 -8.25
N GLU A 334 -3.22 4.80 -6.92
CA GLU A 334 -4.41 4.90 -6.09
C GLU A 334 -4.43 6.26 -5.43
N THR A 335 -5.56 6.96 -5.52
CA THR A 335 -5.69 8.32 -5.02
C THR A 335 -6.85 8.46 -4.05
N GLY A 336 -7.39 9.66 -3.89
CA GLY A 336 -8.46 9.95 -2.96
C GLY A 336 -9.77 9.23 -3.26
N GLY A 337 -10.68 9.31 -2.29
CA GLY A 337 -12.03 8.78 -2.38
C GLY A 337 -13.05 9.74 -1.77
N LYS A 338 -14.30 9.59 -2.14
CA LYS A 338 -15.46 10.21 -1.49
C LYS A 338 -16.53 9.13 -1.35
N ASP A 339 -16.23 8.18 -0.49
CA ASP A 339 -16.90 6.90 -0.47
C ASP A 339 -18.25 6.98 0.22
N PHE A 340 -19.18 6.18 -0.28
CA PHE A 340 -20.58 6.29 0.11
C PHE A 340 -21.09 5.04 0.81
N ILE A 341 -22.07 5.28 1.67
CA ILE A 341 -23.03 4.29 2.14
C ILE A 341 -24.41 4.75 1.66
N VAL A 342 -25.10 3.93 0.88
CA VAL A 342 -26.49 4.18 0.49
C VAL A 342 -27.40 3.11 1.08
N VAL A 343 -28.47 3.53 1.72
CA VAL A 343 -29.35 2.70 2.55
C VAL A 343 -30.73 2.63 1.91
N HIS A 344 -31.24 1.42 1.66
CA HIS A 344 -32.61 1.20 1.22
C HIS A 344 -33.53 1.03 2.44
N PRO A 345 -34.84 1.38 2.38
CA PRO A 345 -35.79 1.22 3.50
C PRO A 345 -35.89 -0.20 4.07
N SER A 346 -35.49 -1.23 3.33
CA SER A 346 -35.45 -2.62 3.81
C SER A 346 -34.21 -2.98 4.65
N ALA A 347 -33.28 -2.07 4.85
CA ALA A 347 -32.04 -2.36 5.56
C ALA A 347 -32.27 -2.55 7.07
N ASP A 348 -31.32 -3.20 7.74
CA ASP A 348 -31.26 -3.29 9.20
C ASP A 348 -30.65 -1.99 9.78
N PRO A 349 -31.40 -1.20 10.56
CA PRO A 349 -30.91 0.07 11.10
C PRO A 349 -29.67 -0.08 12.00
N GLN A 350 -29.53 -1.20 12.73
CA GLN A 350 -28.36 -1.44 13.57
C GLN A 350 -27.11 -1.70 12.72
N ALA A 351 -27.22 -2.53 11.70
CA ALA A 351 -26.13 -2.80 10.78
C ALA A 351 -25.68 -1.52 10.05
N VAL A 352 -26.64 -0.69 9.61
CA VAL A 352 -26.38 0.62 8.98
C VAL A 352 -25.61 1.53 9.93
N ALA A 353 -26.07 1.69 11.17
CA ALA A 353 -25.41 2.55 12.14
C ALA A 353 -23.98 2.10 12.44
N VAL A 354 -23.74 0.80 12.63
CA VAL A 354 -22.39 0.24 12.81
C VAL A 354 -21.53 0.45 11.55
N GLY A 355 -22.11 0.24 10.37
CA GLY A 355 -21.42 0.47 9.09
C GLY A 355 -20.96 1.92 8.92
N ILE A 356 -21.82 2.89 9.26
CA ILE A 356 -21.49 4.33 9.23
C ILE A 356 -20.37 4.65 10.24
N VAL A 357 -20.57 4.27 11.51
CA VAL A 357 -19.66 4.62 12.61
C VAL A 357 -18.26 4.01 12.40
N ARG A 358 -18.19 2.72 12.11
CA ARG A 358 -16.90 2.07 11.84
C ARG A 358 -16.28 2.54 10.52
N GLY A 359 -17.08 2.66 9.48
CA GLY A 359 -16.61 3.09 8.17
C GLY A 359 -16.05 4.51 8.17
N ALA A 360 -16.63 5.42 8.98
CA ALA A 360 -16.23 6.82 9.01
C ALA A 360 -15.15 7.14 10.04
N PHE A 361 -15.10 6.43 11.17
CA PHE A 361 -14.30 6.88 12.32
C PHE A 361 -13.11 5.99 12.65
N GLU A 362 -13.08 4.73 12.19
CA GLU A 362 -11.86 3.92 12.29
C GLU A 362 -10.68 4.67 11.69
N TYR A 363 -9.56 4.71 12.43
CA TYR A 363 -8.35 5.46 12.05
C TYR A 363 -8.64 6.93 11.70
N GLN A 364 -9.53 7.57 12.47
CA GLN A 364 -9.89 9.00 12.31
C GLN A 364 -10.35 9.36 10.89
N GLY A 365 -10.97 8.41 10.15
CA GLY A 365 -11.40 8.62 8.77
C GLY A 365 -10.26 8.89 7.78
N GLN A 366 -9.01 8.62 8.15
CA GLN A 366 -7.83 8.83 7.31
C GLN A 366 -7.56 7.63 6.38
N LYS A 367 -8.62 7.10 5.79
CA LYS A 367 -8.57 6.06 4.76
C LYS A 367 -9.13 6.63 3.46
N CYS A 368 -8.47 6.34 2.36
CA CYS A 368 -9.01 6.69 1.05
C CYS A 368 -10.41 6.09 0.81
N SER A 369 -10.72 4.95 1.49
CA SER A 369 -11.98 4.22 1.45
C SER A 369 -12.92 4.49 2.63
N ALA A 370 -12.65 5.52 3.49
CA ALA A 370 -13.52 5.82 4.62
C ALA A 370 -14.91 6.26 4.18
N ALA A 371 -15.95 5.83 4.89
CA ALA A 371 -17.31 6.31 4.68
C ALA A 371 -17.38 7.83 4.95
N SER A 372 -17.57 8.61 3.91
CA SER A 372 -17.54 10.07 3.97
C SER A 372 -18.90 10.70 3.70
N ARG A 373 -19.81 9.96 3.06
CA ARG A 373 -21.19 10.36 2.78
C ARG A 373 -22.15 9.19 2.99
N ALA A 374 -23.28 9.44 3.64
CA ALA A 374 -24.32 8.48 3.91
C ALA A 374 -25.66 8.98 3.37
N TYR A 375 -26.33 8.20 2.54
CA TYR A 375 -27.65 8.47 2.00
C TYR A 375 -28.65 7.56 2.70
N VAL A 376 -29.51 8.13 3.54
CA VAL A 376 -30.39 7.37 4.43
C VAL A 376 -31.85 7.75 4.20
N PRO A 377 -32.79 6.78 4.08
CA PRO A 377 -34.19 7.09 3.89
C PRO A 377 -34.79 7.76 5.12
N LYS A 378 -35.71 8.67 4.90
CA LYS A 378 -36.34 9.52 5.91
C LYS A 378 -37.01 8.72 7.05
N SER A 379 -37.63 7.58 6.73
CA SER A 379 -38.23 6.70 7.72
C SER A 379 -37.23 6.06 8.67
N MET A 380 -35.98 5.82 8.22
CA MET A 380 -34.96 5.15 9.01
C MET A 380 -34.04 6.12 9.74
N TRP A 381 -33.87 7.34 9.24
CA TRP A 381 -32.88 8.27 9.76
C TRP A 381 -32.97 8.56 11.26
N PRO A 382 -34.18 8.76 11.86
CA PRO A 382 -34.28 8.99 13.30
C PRO A 382 -33.67 7.88 14.15
N ASP A 383 -33.92 6.60 13.79
CA ASP A 383 -33.39 5.43 14.50
C ASP A 383 -31.90 5.24 14.24
N VAL A 384 -31.45 5.30 12.99
CA VAL A 384 -30.02 5.20 12.63
C VAL A 384 -29.21 6.31 13.31
N LYS A 385 -29.71 7.55 13.27
CA LYS A 385 -29.09 8.70 13.92
C LYS A 385 -28.93 8.48 15.44
N ALA A 386 -29.98 8.06 16.11
CA ALA A 386 -29.96 7.82 17.55
C ALA A 386 -28.91 6.74 17.93
N ARG A 387 -28.82 5.66 17.16
CA ARG A 387 -27.84 4.58 17.36
C ARG A 387 -26.40 5.07 17.12
N CYS A 388 -26.18 5.83 16.07
CA CYS A 388 -24.85 6.43 15.82
C CYS A 388 -24.41 7.33 16.97
N VAL A 389 -25.27 8.25 17.41
CA VAL A 389 -24.99 9.18 18.51
C VAL A 389 -24.70 8.41 19.81
N ALA A 390 -25.49 7.37 20.13
CA ALA A 390 -25.25 6.53 21.30
C ALA A 390 -23.88 5.85 21.26
N MET A 391 -23.49 5.24 20.13
CA MET A 391 -22.16 4.65 19.97
C MET A 391 -21.05 5.69 20.08
N MET A 392 -21.24 6.87 19.49
CA MET A 392 -20.24 7.96 19.58
C MET A 392 -20.05 8.47 21.01
N ALA A 393 -21.10 8.50 21.82
CA ALA A 393 -21.01 8.89 23.23
C ALA A 393 -20.16 7.93 24.09
N GLU A 394 -20.03 6.67 23.68
CA GLU A 394 -19.21 5.67 24.35
C GLU A 394 -17.76 5.64 23.84
N MET A 395 -17.50 6.27 22.69
CA MET A 395 -16.17 6.26 22.07
C MET A 395 -15.16 7.07 22.89
N LYS A 396 -14.05 6.43 23.24
CA LYS A 396 -12.91 7.10 23.84
C LYS A 396 -11.96 7.58 22.73
N GLN A 397 -11.52 8.82 22.87
CA GLN A 397 -10.48 9.43 22.02
C GLN A 397 -9.27 9.78 22.88
N GLY A 398 -8.07 9.48 22.39
CA GLY A 398 -6.85 9.81 23.12
C GLY A 398 -5.60 9.16 22.52
N ASP A 399 -4.59 9.04 23.39
CA ASP A 399 -3.31 8.43 23.06
C ASP A 399 -3.51 6.94 22.69
N VAL A 400 -2.92 6.53 21.59
CA VAL A 400 -3.02 5.15 21.05
C VAL A 400 -2.29 4.12 21.93
N ARG A 401 -1.45 4.55 22.86
CA ARG A 401 -0.83 3.68 23.88
C ARG A 401 -1.85 3.16 24.89
N ASP A 402 -2.94 3.89 25.10
CA ASP A 402 -4.12 3.36 25.79
C ASP A 402 -4.98 2.54 24.81
N LEU A 403 -4.87 1.22 24.91
CA LEU A 403 -5.59 0.29 24.03
C LEU A 403 -7.13 0.29 24.23
N GLY A 404 -7.64 1.10 25.15
CA GLY A 404 -9.07 1.37 25.32
C GLY A 404 -9.62 2.47 24.41
N ASN A 405 -8.76 3.24 23.74
CA ASN A 405 -9.17 4.28 22.83
C ASN A 405 -9.55 3.71 21.46
N PHE A 406 -10.69 4.16 20.92
CA PHE A 406 -11.14 3.82 19.57
C PHE A 406 -10.64 4.80 18.52
N VAL A 407 -10.41 6.06 18.89
CA VAL A 407 -10.00 7.16 18.02
C VAL A 407 -8.73 7.81 18.57
N GLY A 408 -7.71 7.95 17.73
CA GLY A 408 -6.48 8.70 18.03
C GLY A 408 -6.53 10.15 17.50
N ALA A 409 -5.34 10.75 17.31
CA ALA A 409 -5.16 12.05 16.65
C ALA A 409 -5.05 11.89 15.12
N VAL A 410 -5.42 12.92 14.37
CA VAL A 410 -5.09 12.98 12.93
C VAL A 410 -3.59 13.20 12.73
N ILE A 411 -3.09 12.94 11.54
CA ILE A 411 -1.66 12.70 11.31
C ILE A 411 -0.74 13.91 11.61
N ASP A 412 -1.18 15.12 11.29
CA ASP A 412 -0.35 16.31 11.45
C ASP A 412 -1.19 17.61 11.57
N ARG A 413 -0.51 18.72 11.82
CA ARG A 413 -1.11 20.07 11.87
C ARG A 413 -1.84 20.42 10.57
N LYS A 414 -1.32 20.04 9.42
CA LYS A 414 -1.91 20.37 8.12
C LYS A 414 -3.27 19.67 7.96
N ALA A 415 -3.35 18.40 8.32
CA ALA A 415 -4.60 17.64 8.33
C ALA A 415 -5.59 18.22 9.34
N PHE A 416 -5.14 18.49 10.57
CA PHE A 416 -5.96 19.11 11.61
C PHE A 416 -6.58 20.44 11.15
N THR A 417 -5.76 21.36 10.67
CA THR A 417 -6.22 22.70 10.22
C THR A 417 -7.21 22.61 9.07
N ARG A 418 -6.95 21.71 8.10
CA ARG A 418 -7.87 21.47 6.97
C ARG A 418 -9.22 20.94 7.45
N ILE A 419 -9.22 19.90 8.30
CA ILE A 419 -10.46 19.28 8.79
C ILE A 419 -11.25 20.27 9.65
N LYS A 420 -10.57 21.01 10.53
CA LYS A 420 -11.18 22.07 11.33
C LYS A 420 -11.86 23.11 10.44
N GLY A 421 -11.23 23.52 9.34
CA GLY A 421 -11.84 24.47 8.39
C GLY A 421 -13.14 23.95 7.76
N TYR A 422 -13.22 22.64 7.45
CA TYR A 422 -14.48 22.03 6.99
C TYR A 422 -15.55 22.00 8.08
N LEU A 423 -15.19 21.73 9.33
CA LEU A 423 -16.13 21.72 10.45
C LEU A 423 -16.64 23.13 10.79
N ASP A 424 -15.76 24.13 10.75
CA ASP A 424 -16.15 25.54 10.97
C ASP A 424 -17.13 26.02 9.88
N ASP A 425 -16.94 25.62 8.63
CA ASP A 425 -17.88 25.87 7.53
C ASP A 425 -19.20 25.11 7.74
N ALA A 426 -19.14 23.83 8.12
CA ALA A 426 -20.31 23.00 8.34
C ALA A 426 -21.20 23.51 9.49
N LYS A 427 -20.63 24.09 10.55
CA LYS A 427 -21.37 24.75 11.65
C LYS A 427 -22.26 25.89 11.15
N GLN A 428 -21.94 26.50 9.99
CA GLN A 428 -22.70 27.62 9.41
C GLN A 428 -23.65 27.18 8.29
N THR A 429 -23.35 26.07 7.60
CA THR A 429 -24.02 25.68 6.35
C THR A 429 -24.81 24.38 6.44
N ALA A 430 -24.68 23.65 7.54
CA ALA A 430 -25.31 22.36 7.78
C ALA A 430 -25.63 22.15 9.26
N THR A 431 -26.15 20.99 9.64
CA THR A 431 -26.43 20.65 11.04
C THR A 431 -25.36 19.68 11.56
N ILE A 432 -24.64 20.08 12.62
CA ILE A 432 -23.80 19.15 13.36
C ILE A 432 -24.69 18.27 14.25
N VAL A 433 -24.77 16.98 13.93
CA VAL A 433 -25.59 16.02 14.68
C VAL A 433 -24.89 15.57 15.97
N ALA A 434 -23.58 15.34 15.88
CA ALA A 434 -22.74 14.97 17.01
C ALA A 434 -21.26 15.32 16.68
N GLY A 435 -20.43 15.54 17.69
CA GLY A 435 -19.04 15.93 17.54
C GLY A 435 -18.85 17.40 17.20
N GLY A 436 -17.90 17.71 16.31
CA GLY A 436 -17.64 19.07 15.81
C GLY A 436 -16.55 19.84 16.53
N GLU A 437 -15.95 19.26 17.57
CA GLU A 437 -14.90 19.91 18.35
C GLU A 437 -13.50 19.42 17.96
N CYS A 438 -12.52 20.30 18.10
CA CYS A 438 -11.11 20.06 17.78
C CYS A 438 -10.23 20.55 18.92
N ASP A 439 -9.17 19.80 19.26
CA ASP A 439 -8.20 20.13 20.29
C ASP A 439 -6.78 19.84 19.80
N ASP A 440 -5.92 20.85 19.77
CA ASP A 440 -4.50 20.76 19.39
C ASP A 440 -3.54 21.10 20.54
N THR A 441 -4.00 21.04 21.78
CA THR A 441 -3.18 21.37 22.95
C THR A 441 -2.04 20.38 23.19
N THR A 442 -2.28 19.08 23.00
CA THR A 442 -1.29 18.01 23.15
C THR A 442 -1.06 17.23 21.87
N GLY A 443 -2.13 16.92 21.14
CA GLY A 443 -2.12 16.19 19.89
C GLY A 443 -3.14 16.78 18.91
N TRP A 444 -3.16 16.25 17.69
CA TRP A 444 -4.04 16.75 16.63
C TRP A 444 -5.42 16.07 16.71
N PHE A 445 -6.19 16.33 17.77
CA PHE A 445 -7.46 15.66 18.02
C PHE A 445 -8.63 16.36 17.33
N VAL A 446 -9.37 15.57 16.52
CA VAL A 446 -10.63 15.98 15.91
C VAL A 446 -11.68 14.95 16.34
N GLN A 447 -12.77 15.42 16.95
CA GLN A 447 -13.84 14.52 17.37
C GLN A 447 -14.52 13.85 16.18
N PRO A 448 -14.89 12.56 16.27
CA PRO A 448 -15.82 11.93 15.36
C PRO A 448 -17.06 12.79 15.16
N THR A 449 -17.41 13.12 13.92
CA THR A 449 -18.44 14.09 13.62
C THR A 449 -19.42 13.58 12.57
N ILE A 450 -20.72 13.68 12.87
CA ILE A 450 -21.80 13.46 11.91
C ILE A 450 -22.40 14.82 11.55
N VAL A 451 -22.44 15.12 10.27
CA VAL A 451 -23.08 16.31 9.70
C VAL A 451 -24.31 15.90 8.94
N GLU A 452 -25.42 16.61 9.06
CA GLU A 452 -26.65 16.41 8.29
C GLU A 452 -26.89 17.62 7.37
N THR A 453 -27.15 17.38 6.10
CA THR A 453 -27.46 18.43 5.12
C THR A 453 -28.67 18.05 4.25
N ALA A 454 -29.48 19.05 3.90
CA ALA A 454 -30.55 18.93 2.92
C ALA A 454 -30.08 19.28 1.49
N ASP A 455 -28.88 19.87 1.34
CA ASP A 455 -28.32 20.20 0.03
C ASP A 455 -27.54 19.00 -0.55
N PRO A 456 -28.03 18.37 -1.61
CA PRO A 456 -27.35 17.23 -2.23
C PRO A 456 -26.01 17.58 -2.90
N LYS A 457 -25.71 18.88 -3.05
CA LYS A 457 -24.45 19.41 -3.62
C LYS A 457 -23.55 20.05 -2.57
N HIS A 458 -23.88 19.90 -1.29
CA HIS A 458 -23.07 20.42 -0.22
C HIS A 458 -21.62 19.96 -0.36
N ARG A 459 -20.66 20.89 -0.17
CA ARG A 459 -19.23 20.58 -0.38
C ARG A 459 -18.75 19.37 0.41
N MET A 460 -19.30 19.13 1.60
CA MET A 460 -18.95 17.98 2.44
C MET A 460 -19.45 16.64 1.87
N LEU A 461 -20.35 16.63 0.90
CA LEU A 461 -20.72 15.44 0.13
C LEU A 461 -19.83 15.26 -1.13
N CYS A 462 -19.16 16.33 -1.60
CA CYS A 462 -18.45 16.34 -2.87
C CYS A 462 -16.92 16.23 -2.69
N GLU A 463 -16.36 16.94 -1.69
CA GLU A 463 -14.91 17.08 -1.50
C GLU A 463 -14.37 16.05 -0.49
N GLU A 464 -13.16 15.56 -0.72
CA GLU A 464 -12.48 14.64 0.20
C GLU A 464 -11.95 15.40 1.43
N ILE A 465 -12.47 15.05 2.61
CA ILE A 465 -12.07 15.69 3.89
C ILE A 465 -10.86 14.97 4.50
N PHE A 466 -10.80 13.67 4.39
CA PHE A 466 -9.75 12.81 4.96
C PHE A 466 -9.59 12.97 6.49
N GLY A 467 -10.71 12.91 7.18
CA GLY A 467 -10.83 13.10 8.63
C GLY A 467 -12.06 12.36 9.17
N PRO A 468 -12.27 12.35 10.52
CA PRO A 468 -13.36 11.61 11.15
C PRO A 468 -14.72 12.32 10.99
N VAL A 469 -15.14 12.55 9.76
CA VAL A 469 -16.34 13.30 9.43
C VAL A 469 -17.13 12.56 8.35
N VAL A 470 -18.40 12.25 8.66
CA VAL A 470 -19.36 11.71 7.70
C VAL A 470 -20.54 12.66 7.54
N THR A 471 -20.98 12.84 6.30
CA THR A 471 -22.11 13.73 5.98
C THR A 471 -23.31 12.88 5.56
N ALA A 472 -24.42 13.03 6.27
CA ALA A 472 -25.69 12.38 5.98
C ALA A 472 -26.56 13.26 5.10
N TYR A 473 -27.09 12.67 4.05
CA TYR A 473 -28.16 13.21 3.22
C TYR A 473 -29.41 12.34 3.40
N VAL A 474 -30.51 12.94 3.85
CA VAL A 474 -31.76 12.25 4.12
C VAL A 474 -32.69 12.38 2.91
N TYR A 475 -33.12 11.26 2.33
CA TYR A 475 -33.94 11.24 1.15
C TYR A 475 -35.33 10.64 1.44
N ASP A 476 -36.36 11.02 0.67
CA ASP A 476 -37.72 10.45 0.79
C ASP A 476 -37.75 8.99 0.33
N ASP A 477 -38.42 8.10 1.05
CA ASP A 477 -38.36 6.65 0.89
C ASP A 477 -38.73 6.14 -0.52
N ASP A 478 -39.57 6.88 -1.26
CA ASP A 478 -39.94 6.60 -2.64
C ASP A 478 -38.91 7.05 -3.68
N LYS A 479 -37.82 7.71 -3.25
CA LYS A 479 -36.76 8.28 -4.10
C LYS A 479 -35.53 7.42 -4.20
N TRP A 480 -35.62 6.11 -4.02
CA TRP A 480 -34.50 5.18 -4.09
C TRP A 480 -33.71 5.29 -5.39
N SER A 481 -34.41 5.16 -6.51
CA SER A 481 -33.81 5.16 -7.85
C SER A 481 -33.09 6.46 -8.17
N GLU A 482 -33.72 7.61 -7.86
CA GLU A 482 -33.15 8.95 -8.04
C GLU A 482 -31.95 9.19 -7.11
N THR A 483 -32.00 8.61 -5.90
CA THR A 483 -30.90 8.71 -4.94
C THR A 483 -29.66 7.95 -5.44
N LEU A 484 -29.82 6.79 -6.05
CA LEU A 484 -28.71 6.09 -6.69
C LEU A 484 -28.06 6.92 -7.81
N ASP A 485 -28.85 7.59 -8.64
CA ASP A 485 -28.35 8.50 -9.67
C ASP A 485 -27.64 9.73 -9.07
N LEU A 486 -28.10 10.20 -7.91
CA LEU A 486 -27.44 11.26 -7.14
C LEU A 486 -26.08 10.78 -6.61
N VAL A 487 -26.03 9.60 -5.97
CA VAL A 487 -24.79 9.00 -5.46
C VAL A 487 -23.71 8.91 -6.54
N ASP A 488 -24.08 8.45 -7.74
CA ASP A 488 -23.15 8.30 -8.87
C ASP A 488 -22.55 9.64 -9.33
N ARG A 489 -23.36 10.72 -9.28
CA ARG A 489 -22.97 12.04 -9.84
C ARG A 489 -22.40 13.03 -8.84
N THR A 490 -22.50 12.77 -7.54
CA THR A 490 -22.12 13.73 -6.49
C THR A 490 -20.61 14.01 -6.44
N SER A 491 -19.78 13.03 -6.81
CA SER A 491 -18.32 13.14 -6.65
C SER A 491 -17.59 12.63 -7.90
N PRO A 492 -16.42 13.20 -8.22
CA PRO A 492 -15.57 12.70 -9.31
C PRO A 492 -14.81 11.41 -8.94
N TYR A 493 -14.90 10.95 -7.70
CA TYR A 493 -14.23 9.76 -7.20
C TYR A 493 -15.07 8.49 -7.40
N ALA A 494 -14.41 7.34 -7.46
CA ALA A 494 -15.04 6.04 -7.55
C ALA A 494 -14.14 4.95 -6.94
N LEU A 495 -13.76 5.12 -5.65
CA LEU A 495 -12.91 4.16 -4.96
C LEU A 495 -13.74 3.04 -4.36
N THR A 496 -14.53 3.32 -3.34
CA THR A 496 -15.37 2.32 -2.70
C THR A 496 -16.80 2.82 -2.48
N GLY A 497 -17.72 1.88 -2.27
CA GLY A 497 -19.09 2.18 -1.93
C GLY A 497 -19.81 1.00 -1.31
N ALA A 498 -20.85 1.26 -0.52
CA ALA A 498 -21.65 0.24 0.10
C ALA A 498 -23.14 0.50 -0.08
N VAL A 499 -23.90 -0.58 -0.27
CA VAL A 499 -25.37 -0.58 -0.22
C VAL A 499 -25.85 -1.43 0.95
N PHE A 500 -26.76 -0.89 1.74
CA PHE A 500 -27.48 -1.64 2.77
C PHE A 500 -28.92 -1.87 2.33
N ALA A 501 -29.29 -3.13 2.11
CA ALA A 501 -30.62 -3.55 1.71
C ALA A 501 -30.84 -5.03 1.98
N GLN A 502 -32.05 -5.43 2.42
CA GLN A 502 -32.50 -6.83 2.45
C GLN A 502 -33.26 -7.19 1.17
N ASP A 503 -33.89 -6.21 0.51
CA ASP A 503 -34.55 -6.41 -0.78
C ASP A 503 -33.50 -6.65 -1.89
N ARG A 504 -33.57 -7.84 -2.51
CA ARG A 504 -32.69 -8.23 -3.60
C ARG A 504 -32.86 -7.41 -4.88
N ASN A 505 -34.07 -6.86 -5.12
CA ASN A 505 -34.27 -5.99 -6.28
C ASN A 505 -33.58 -4.64 -6.10
N ALA A 506 -33.65 -4.08 -4.88
CA ALA A 506 -32.92 -2.87 -4.54
C ALA A 506 -31.39 -3.06 -4.68
N VAL A 507 -30.84 -4.20 -4.24
CA VAL A 507 -29.43 -4.55 -4.43
C VAL A 507 -29.08 -4.66 -5.93
N ARG A 508 -29.93 -5.30 -6.74
CA ARG A 508 -29.70 -5.43 -8.20
C ARG A 508 -29.73 -4.07 -8.90
N GLU A 509 -30.67 -3.21 -8.53
CA GLU A 509 -30.75 -1.85 -9.06
C GLU A 509 -29.52 -1.03 -8.69
N ALA A 510 -29.07 -1.09 -7.42
CA ALA A 510 -27.85 -0.45 -6.97
C ALA A 510 -26.61 -0.92 -7.77
N HIS A 511 -26.46 -2.23 -7.99
CA HIS A 511 -25.40 -2.77 -8.83
C HIS A 511 -25.41 -2.22 -10.27
N ALA A 512 -26.60 -2.07 -10.85
CA ALA A 512 -26.74 -1.57 -12.20
C ALA A 512 -26.40 -0.08 -12.30
N LYS A 513 -26.97 0.75 -11.41
CA LYS A 513 -26.82 2.21 -11.44
C LYS A 513 -25.45 2.67 -10.95
N LEU A 514 -24.88 2.00 -9.94
CA LEU A 514 -23.61 2.37 -9.32
C LEU A 514 -22.40 1.60 -9.89
N ARG A 515 -22.55 0.95 -11.05
CA ARG A 515 -21.52 0.12 -11.66
C ARG A 515 -20.17 0.84 -11.84
N HIS A 516 -20.19 2.13 -12.07
CA HIS A 516 -18.98 2.96 -12.27
C HIS A 516 -18.67 3.87 -11.07
N ALA A 517 -19.49 3.83 -10.01
CA ALA A 517 -19.36 4.69 -8.83
C ALA A 517 -18.35 4.15 -7.80
N ALA A 518 -17.90 2.91 -7.94
CA ALA A 518 -16.96 2.28 -7.02
C ALA A 518 -16.12 1.21 -7.72
N GLY A 519 -14.83 1.17 -7.42
CA GLY A 519 -13.94 0.06 -7.78
C GLY A 519 -14.13 -1.15 -6.87
N ASN A 520 -14.38 -0.93 -5.58
CA ASN A 520 -14.78 -1.96 -4.62
C ASN A 520 -16.19 -1.67 -4.11
N PHE A 521 -17.11 -2.61 -4.27
CA PHE A 521 -18.53 -2.45 -3.95
C PHE A 521 -18.97 -3.48 -2.91
N TYR A 522 -19.56 -3.01 -1.81
CA TYR A 522 -19.94 -3.84 -0.65
C TYR A 522 -21.47 -3.89 -0.49
N VAL A 523 -21.99 -5.02 -0.02
CA VAL A 523 -23.40 -5.21 0.28
C VAL A 523 -23.56 -5.60 1.74
N ASN A 524 -24.31 -4.79 2.50
CA ASN A 524 -24.55 -4.98 3.94
C ASN A 524 -23.25 -5.04 4.78
N ASP A 525 -22.26 -4.28 4.35
CA ASP A 525 -21.01 -4.06 5.09
C ASP A 525 -20.55 -2.61 4.90
N LYS A 526 -19.61 -2.15 5.76
CA LYS A 526 -18.95 -0.86 5.60
C LYS A 526 -18.15 -0.82 4.29
N CYS A 527 -17.97 0.35 3.73
CA CYS A 527 -17.27 0.53 2.44
C CYS A 527 -15.73 0.45 2.52
N THR A 528 -15.16 0.00 3.65
CA THR A 528 -13.71 -0.08 3.89
C THR A 528 -13.33 -1.39 4.54
N GLY A 529 -12.04 -1.80 4.44
CA GLY A 529 -11.51 -3.01 5.05
C GLY A 529 -11.40 -4.18 4.07
N ALA A 530 -10.97 -3.90 2.83
CA ALA A 530 -10.61 -4.94 1.87
C ALA A 530 -9.51 -5.84 2.41
N VAL A 531 -9.61 -7.15 2.14
CA VAL A 531 -8.64 -8.17 2.54
C VAL A 531 -7.93 -8.69 1.29
N VAL A 532 -6.61 -8.72 1.32
CA VAL A 532 -5.78 -9.21 0.21
C VAL A 532 -6.14 -10.65 -0.14
N GLY A 533 -6.26 -10.95 -1.42
CA GLY A 533 -6.70 -12.26 -1.91
C GLY A 533 -8.21 -12.48 -1.90
N GLN A 534 -9.00 -11.61 -1.23
CA GLN A 534 -10.46 -11.69 -1.17
C GLN A 534 -11.13 -10.53 -1.92
N GLN A 535 -10.69 -9.29 -1.69
CA GLN A 535 -11.21 -8.10 -2.39
C GLN A 535 -10.03 -7.31 -2.99
N PRO A 536 -9.60 -7.64 -4.22
CA PRO A 536 -8.56 -6.86 -4.91
C PRO A 536 -8.93 -5.38 -4.94
N PHE A 537 -8.03 -4.53 -4.46
CA PHE A 537 -8.33 -3.14 -4.16
C PHE A 537 -7.92 -2.20 -5.30
N GLY A 538 -8.80 -1.28 -5.64
CA GLY A 538 -8.49 -0.23 -6.62
C GLY A 538 -9.72 0.58 -7.00
N GLY A 539 -9.51 1.86 -7.29
CA GLY A 539 -10.53 2.84 -7.66
C GLY A 539 -10.46 3.29 -9.10
N ALA A 540 -11.63 3.64 -9.64
CA ALA A 540 -11.80 4.21 -10.97
C ALA A 540 -12.01 5.73 -10.91
N ARG A 541 -12.27 6.39 -12.06
CA ARG A 541 -12.44 7.84 -12.20
C ARG A 541 -11.25 8.59 -11.54
N GLY A 542 -11.53 9.61 -10.72
CA GLY A 542 -10.52 10.37 -9.99
C GLY A 542 -9.81 9.62 -8.85
N SER A 543 -10.18 8.37 -8.57
CA SER A 543 -9.59 7.56 -7.49
C SER A 543 -8.43 6.67 -7.91
N GLY A 544 -8.04 6.65 -9.19
CA GLY A 544 -6.85 5.93 -9.60
C GLY A 544 -7.01 5.14 -10.90
N THR A 545 -6.03 4.29 -11.17
CA THR A 545 -5.93 3.51 -12.41
C THR A 545 -6.58 2.14 -12.32
N ASN A 546 -7.10 1.78 -11.14
CA ASN A 546 -7.85 0.55 -10.89
C ASN A 546 -7.09 -0.75 -11.23
N ASP A 547 -5.80 -0.79 -10.97
CA ASP A 547 -4.93 -1.93 -11.28
C ASP A 547 -5.00 -3.07 -10.25
N LYS A 548 -5.95 -3.01 -9.31
CA LYS A 548 -6.31 -4.08 -8.38
C LYS A 548 -5.13 -4.61 -7.58
N ALA A 549 -4.63 -3.78 -6.64
CA ALA A 549 -3.63 -4.19 -5.65
C ALA A 549 -4.08 -5.48 -4.92
N GLY A 550 -3.16 -6.39 -4.64
CA GLY A 550 -3.47 -7.70 -4.08
C GLY A 550 -4.09 -8.66 -5.10
N SER A 551 -3.72 -8.54 -6.37
CA SER A 551 -4.06 -9.47 -7.43
C SER A 551 -2.97 -9.55 -8.49
N LYS A 552 -3.04 -10.56 -9.36
CA LYS A 552 -2.11 -10.70 -10.49
C LYS A 552 -2.23 -9.54 -11.51
N LEU A 553 -3.34 -8.81 -11.55
CA LEU A 553 -3.53 -7.65 -12.43
C LEU A 553 -2.53 -6.53 -12.09
N ASN A 554 -2.29 -6.29 -10.79
CA ASN A 554 -1.27 -5.32 -10.36
C ASN A 554 0.13 -5.79 -10.74
N LEU A 555 0.47 -7.06 -10.50
CA LEU A 555 1.80 -7.61 -10.80
C LEU A 555 2.13 -7.56 -12.30
N LEU A 556 1.13 -7.77 -13.15
CA LEU A 556 1.30 -7.71 -14.61
C LEU A 556 1.80 -6.32 -15.06
N ARG A 557 1.46 -5.25 -14.36
CA ARG A 557 1.93 -3.89 -14.66
C ARG A 557 3.44 -3.74 -14.55
N TRP A 558 4.07 -4.58 -13.75
CA TRP A 558 5.51 -4.55 -13.47
C TRP A 558 6.32 -5.49 -14.36
N THR A 559 5.73 -5.95 -15.45
CA THR A 559 6.39 -6.80 -16.45
C THR A 559 6.27 -6.23 -17.86
N SER A 560 7.24 -6.63 -18.71
CA SER A 560 7.25 -6.38 -20.14
C SER A 560 7.40 -7.72 -20.86
N ALA A 561 6.28 -8.36 -21.18
CA ALA A 561 6.29 -9.70 -21.77
C ALA A 561 6.95 -9.69 -23.17
N ARG A 562 7.83 -10.69 -23.40
CA ARG A 562 8.44 -10.96 -24.70
C ARG A 562 7.92 -12.29 -25.19
N THR A 563 7.33 -12.31 -26.39
CA THR A 563 6.95 -13.54 -27.07
C THR A 563 8.15 -14.13 -27.79
N ILE A 564 8.38 -15.43 -27.56
CA ILE A 564 9.42 -16.20 -28.24
C ILE A 564 8.72 -17.30 -29.04
N LYS A 565 9.08 -17.42 -30.31
CA LYS A 565 8.66 -18.52 -31.18
C LYS A 565 9.91 -19.26 -31.64
N GLU A 566 10.04 -20.50 -31.25
CA GLU A 566 11.08 -21.41 -31.73
C GLU A 566 10.46 -22.40 -32.71
N THR A 567 10.89 -22.37 -33.99
CA THR A 567 10.43 -23.27 -35.03
C THR A 567 11.42 -24.42 -35.13
N PHE A 568 10.97 -25.68 -34.91
CA PHE A 568 11.84 -26.83 -34.90
C PHE A 568 12.34 -27.22 -36.31
N VAL A 569 11.50 -27.00 -37.33
CA VAL A 569 11.87 -27.23 -38.73
C VAL A 569 11.60 -25.94 -39.52
N PRO A 570 12.60 -25.06 -39.65
CA PRO A 570 12.41 -23.80 -40.37
C PRO A 570 12.17 -24.04 -41.85
N PRO A 571 11.38 -23.21 -42.56
CA PRO A 571 11.20 -23.32 -44.01
C PRO A 571 12.51 -23.02 -44.75
N HIS A 572 12.78 -23.78 -45.79
CA HIS A 572 13.96 -23.63 -46.65
C HIS A 572 13.66 -23.00 -48.00
N ASP A 573 12.38 -22.73 -48.32
CA ASP A 573 11.95 -22.02 -49.54
C ASP A 573 11.07 -20.82 -49.12
N TYR A 574 11.19 -19.72 -49.84
CA TYR A 574 10.34 -18.56 -49.64
C TYR A 574 8.94 -18.72 -50.30
N LYS A 575 8.83 -19.67 -51.25
CA LYS A 575 7.57 -19.91 -51.95
C LYS A 575 6.54 -20.60 -51.07
N TYR A 576 5.34 -20.12 -51.15
CA TYR A 576 4.19 -20.81 -50.58
C TYR A 576 3.54 -21.74 -51.60
N PRO A 577 2.79 -22.75 -51.16
CA PRO A 577 2.19 -23.76 -52.05
C PRO A 577 1.35 -23.16 -53.20
N PHE A 578 0.71 -22.03 -52.98
CA PHE A 578 -0.09 -21.37 -54.01
C PHE A 578 0.75 -20.70 -55.12
N MET A 579 2.04 -20.59 -54.96
CA MET A 579 2.94 -19.93 -55.92
C MET A 579 3.49 -20.90 -56.97
N GLY A 580 3.22 -22.21 -56.85
CA GLY A 580 3.65 -23.24 -57.77
C GLY A 580 5.06 -23.74 -57.53
#